data_b2f985f22d9036d6e114fd09dbcceb76
#
_entry.id   b2f985f22d9036d6e114fd09dbcceb76
#
_cell.length_a   1.000
_cell.length_b   1.000
_cell.length_c   1.000
_cell.angle_alpha   90.00
_cell.angle_beta   90.00
_cell.angle_gamma   90.00
#
_symmetry.space_group_name_H-M   'P 1'
#
loop_
_entity.id
_entity.type
_entity.pdbx_description
1 polymer ?
#
loop_
_entity_poly.entity_id
_entity_poly.type
_entity_poly.pdbx_seq_one_letter_code
_entity_poly.pdbx_strand_id
1 'polypeptide(L)'
;MGDNVSLPISIDWSKEEIVDVVNFYEAVDKAYNKGVDKDLLLALYYRFKEVVPGKADEKKDFKLYEEQTNQSPYHVVKKAKELQDTAIVKMN
;
A
#
# COMPACT_ATOMS: atom_id res chain seq x y z
N MET A 1 3.11 -16.27 -11.36
CA MET A 1 3.67 -15.48 -10.94
C MET A 1 3.32 -14.10 -11.11
N GLY A 2 2.77 -13.39 -10.62
CA GLY A 2 2.49 -11.99 -10.72
C GLY A 2 3.70 -11.16 -10.97
N ASP A 3 4.60 -11.76 -11.69
CA ASP A 3 5.86 -11.16 -11.84
C ASP A 3 5.84 -9.91 -12.62
N ASN A 4 4.82 -9.68 -13.39
CA ASN A 4 4.80 -8.55 -14.28
C ASN A 4 4.02 -7.36 -13.73
N VAL A 5 3.78 -7.35 -12.44
CA VAL A 5 3.11 -6.21 -11.84
C VAL A 5 4.07 -5.02 -11.86
N SER A 6 3.64 -3.93 -12.47
CA SER A 6 4.42 -2.70 -12.47
C SER A 6 3.93 -1.80 -11.35
N LEU A 7 4.73 -1.57 -10.35
CA LEU A 7 4.37 -0.66 -9.27
C LEU A 7 4.44 0.79 -9.76
N PRO A 8 3.58 1.67 -9.27
CA PRO A 8 3.63 3.08 -9.66
C PRO A 8 4.81 3.77 -8.98
N ILE A 9 5.95 3.74 -9.65
CA ILE A 9 7.20 4.28 -9.14
C ILE A 9 7.68 5.39 -10.04
N SER A 10 8.08 6.51 -9.43
CA SER A 10 8.61 7.64 -10.19
C SER A 10 10.12 7.59 -10.21
N ILE A 11 10.72 7.89 -11.36
CA ILE A 11 12.18 7.96 -11.47
C ILE A 11 12.75 9.14 -10.70
N ASP A 12 11.90 10.09 -10.28
CA ASP A 12 12.35 11.24 -9.51
C ASP A 12 12.50 10.94 -8.02
N TRP A 13 12.05 9.78 -7.57
CA TRP A 13 12.16 9.43 -6.16
C TRP A 13 13.56 8.95 -5.82
N SER A 14 13.99 9.24 -4.59
CA SER A 14 15.25 8.71 -4.10
C SER A 14 15.12 7.21 -3.86
N LYS A 15 16.25 6.55 -3.62
CA LYS A 15 16.24 5.12 -3.33
C LYS A 15 15.41 4.81 -2.10
N GLU A 16 15.55 5.62 -1.05
CA GLU A 16 14.79 5.42 0.17
C GLU A 16 13.30 5.63 -0.05
N GLU A 17 12.94 6.59 -0.88
CA GLU A 17 11.55 6.83 -1.19
C GLU A 17 10.94 5.65 -1.95
N ILE A 18 11.69 5.08 -2.88
CA ILE A 18 11.23 3.90 -3.60
C ILE A 18 11.02 2.73 -2.65
N VAL A 19 11.96 2.53 -1.70
CA VAL A 19 11.82 1.46 -0.71
C VAL A 19 10.56 1.64 0.13
N ASP A 20 10.28 2.87 0.56
CA ASP A 20 9.08 3.12 1.36
C ASP A 20 7.81 2.80 0.57
N VAL A 21 7.77 3.15 -0.70
CA VAL A 21 6.60 2.87 -1.54
C VAL A 21 6.46 1.37 -1.78
N VAL A 22 7.55 0.69 -2.09
CA VAL A 22 7.52 -0.75 -2.33
C VAL A 22 7.06 -1.49 -1.07
N ASN A 23 7.58 -1.10 0.09
CA ASN A 23 7.20 -1.75 1.35
C ASN A 23 5.71 -1.60 1.62
N PHE A 24 5.14 -0.44 1.31
CA PHE A 24 3.71 -0.25 1.50
C PHE A 24 2.91 -1.18 0.59
N TYR A 25 3.26 -1.25 -0.69
CA TYR A 25 2.52 -2.12 -1.60
C TYR A 25 2.69 -3.60 -1.25
N GLU A 26 3.86 -3.99 -0.73
CA GLU A 26 4.03 -5.36 -0.25
C GLU A 26 3.11 -5.66 0.94
N ALA A 27 2.91 -4.69 1.82
CA ALA A 27 2.00 -4.86 2.93
C ALA A 27 0.55 -4.98 2.46
N VAL A 28 0.18 -4.22 1.42
CA VAL A 28 -1.14 -4.36 0.80
C VAL A 28 -1.33 -5.78 0.28
N ASP A 29 -0.33 -6.31 -0.41
CA ASP A 29 -0.40 -7.66 -0.93
C ASP A 29 -0.55 -8.68 0.20
N LYS A 30 0.18 -8.50 1.28
CA LYS A 30 0.05 -9.39 2.44
C LYS A 30 -1.36 -9.37 3.01
N ALA A 31 -2.01 -8.20 3.05
CA ALA A 31 -3.37 -8.10 3.57
C ALA A 31 -4.33 -8.95 2.76
N TYR A 32 -4.09 -9.10 1.48
CA TYR A 32 -4.95 -9.91 0.63
C TYR A 32 -4.58 -11.39 0.65
N ASN A 33 -3.44 -11.74 1.21
CA ASN A 33 -3.00 -13.13 1.26
C ASN A 33 -3.06 -13.70 2.67
N LYS A 34 -2.14 -13.29 3.52
CA LYS A 34 -2.03 -13.87 4.87
C LYS A 34 -2.53 -12.95 5.97
N GLY A 35 -2.65 -11.68 5.66
CA GLY A 35 -2.94 -10.68 6.66
C GLY A 35 -1.68 -9.93 7.05
N VAL A 36 -1.84 -8.71 7.54
CA VAL A 36 -0.73 -7.86 7.94
C VAL A 36 -1.12 -7.13 9.22
N ASP A 37 -0.15 -6.93 10.10
CA ASP A 37 -0.39 -6.21 11.34
C ASP A 37 -0.87 -4.78 11.03
N LYS A 38 -1.93 -4.37 11.72
CA LYS A 38 -2.53 -3.05 11.50
C LYS A 38 -1.52 -1.92 11.70
N ASP A 39 -0.78 -1.97 12.81
CA ASP A 39 0.14 -0.89 13.13
C ASP A 39 1.28 -0.81 12.12
N LEU A 40 1.77 -1.96 11.67
CA LEU A 40 2.80 -1.99 10.65
C LEU A 40 2.28 -1.41 9.33
N LEU A 41 1.08 -1.85 8.92
CA LEU A 41 0.50 -1.33 7.68
C LEU A 41 0.35 0.18 7.73
N LEU A 42 -0.17 0.72 8.83
CA LEU A 42 -0.37 2.16 8.94
C LEU A 42 0.94 2.92 8.99
N ALA A 43 1.97 2.36 9.65
CA ALA A 43 3.28 2.99 9.65
C ALA A 43 3.86 3.07 8.24
N LEU A 44 3.72 1.98 7.46
CA LEU A 44 4.19 1.97 6.08
C LEU A 44 3.36 2.92 5.21
N TYR A 45 2.07 3.01 5.46
CA TYR A 45 1.21 3.94 4.74
C TYR A 45 1.65 5.40 5.00
N TYR A 46 1.96 5.74 6.24
CA TYR A 46 2.38 7.10 6.54
C TYR A 46 3.72 7.45 5.89
N ARG A 47 4.64 6.49 5.79
CA ARG A 47 5.87 6.70 5.04
C ARG A 47 5.59 6.90 3.56
N PHE A 48 4.67 6.10 3.02
CA PHE A 48 4.22 6.26 1.63
C PHE A 48 3.68 7.68 1.41
N LYS A 49 2.89 8.20 2.37
CA LYS A 49 2.31 9.53 2.23
C LYS A 49 3.35 10.64 2.27
N GLU A 50 4.50 10.39 2.87
CA GLU A 50 5.58 11.36 2.81
C GLU A 50 6.18 11.46 1.41
N VAL A 51 6.13 10.36 0.67
CA VAL A 51 6.62 10.32 -0.72
C VAL A 51 5.57 10.83 -1.69
N VAL A 52 4.31 10.48 -1.45
CA VAL A 52 3.18 10.84 -2.34
C VAL A 52 2.13 11.57 -1.50
N PRO A 53 2.39 12.84 -1.15
CA PRO A 53 1.47 13.57 -0.26
C PRO A 53 0.16 14.01 -0.91
N GLY A 54 0.13 14.17 -2.22
CA GLY A 54 -1.06 14.66 -2.90
C GLY A 54 -2.13 13.59 -3.03
N LYS A 55 -3.38 13.94 -2.69
CA LYS A 55 -4.47 12.97 -2.78
C LYS A 55 -4.74 12.53 -4.21
N ALA A 56 -4.61 13.44 -5.17
CA ALA A 56 -4.85 13.10 -6.58
C ALA A 56 -3.81 12.08 -7.06
N ASP A 57 -2.55 12.28 -6.68
CA ASP A 57 -1.49 11.37 -7.06
C ASP A 57 -1.67 10.02 -6.38
N GLU A 58 -2.07 10.02 -5.11
CA GLU A 58 -2.34 8.80 -4.37
C GLU A 58 -3.46 7.99 -5.04
N LYS A 59 -4.55 8.65 -5.39
CA LYS A 59 -5.66 7.97 -6.06
C LYS A 59 -5.24 7.38 -7.38
N LYS A 60 -4.46 8.12 -8.15
CA LYS A 60 -3.98 7.65 -9.45
C LYS A 60 -3.10 6.41 -9.28
N ASP A 61 -2.17 6.46 -8.34
CA ASP A 61 -1.26 5.35 -8.11
C ASP A 61 -2.01 4.12 -7.59
N PHE A 62 -2.96 4.33 -6.69
CA PHE A 62 -3.76 3.22 -6.16
C PHE A 62 -4.58 2.56 -7.25
N LYS A 63 -5.14 3.37 -8.16
CA LYS A 63 -5.91 2.83 -9.26
C LYS A 63 -5.05 2.00 -10.20
N LEU A 64 -3.84 2.47 -10.49
CA LEU A 64 -2.92 1.73 -11.34
C LEU A 64 -2.56 0.37 -10.72
N TYR A 65 -2.32 0.37 -9.42
CA TYR A 65 -2.00 -0.87 -8.72
C TYR A 65 -3.19 -1.82 -8.73
N GLU A 66 -4.38 -1.30 -8.47
CA GLU A 66 -5.59 -2.12 -8.44
C GLU A 66 -5.90 -2.73 -9.80
N GLU A 67 -5.67 -1.97 -10.87
CA GLU A 67 -5.90 -2.49 -12.22
C GLU A 67 -5.02 -3.67 -12.54
N GLN A 68 -3.83 -3.72 -11.96
CA GLN A 68 -2.90 -4.81 -12.24
C GLN A 68 -3.05 -5.99 -11.30
N THR A 69 -3.55 -5.77 -10.09
CA THR A 69 -3.52 -6.81 -9.05
C THR A 69 -4.89 -7.21 -8.54
N ASN A 70 -5.92 -6.41 -8.84
CA ASN A 70 -7.26 -6.55 -8.25
C ASN A 70 -7.23 -6.36 -6.73
N GLN A 71 -6.19 -5.70 -6.22
CA GLN A 71 -6.06 -5.38 -4.81
C GLN A 71 -6.19 -3.87 -4.64
N SER A 72 -6.99 -3.44 -3.67
CA SER A 72 -7.24 -2.03 -3.45
C SER A 72 -6.48 -1.52 -2.24
N PRO A 73 -5.40 -0.76 -2.43
CA PRO A 73 -4.70 -0.17 -1.28
C PRO A 73 -5.60 0.72 -0.45
N TYR A 74 -6.51 1.43 -1.10
CA TYR A 74 -7.45 2.29 -0.39
C TYR A 74 -8.27 1.50 0.63
N HIS A 75 -8.82 0.37 0.22
CA HIS A 75 -9.66 -0.44 1.12
C HIS A 75 -8.85 -1.08 2.23
N VAL A 76 -7.59 -1.44 1.96
CA VAL A 76 -6.72 -2.00 3.00
C VAL A 76 -6.48 -0.95 4.08
N VAL A 77 -6.13 0.27 3.68
CA VAL A 77 -5.87 1.35 4.64
C VAL A 77 -7.15 1.72 5.40
N LYS A 78 -8.27 1.78 4.69
CA LYS A 78 -9.54 2.10 5.33
C LYS A 78 -9.88 1.05 6.39
N LYS A 79 -9.73 -0.22 6.06
CA LYS A 79 -10.00 -1.30 7.01
C LYS A 79 -9.09 -1.20 8.22
N ALA A 80 -7.81 -0.91 8.00
CA ALA A 80 -6.86 -0.76 9.10
C ALA A 80 -7.27 0.35 10.03
N LYS A 81 -7.73 1.48 9.48
CA LYS A 81 -8.17 2.60 10.30
C LYS A 81 -9.43 2.32 11.09
N GLU A 82 -10.27 1.42 10.60
CA GLU A 82 -11.52 1.07 11.27
C GLU A 82 -11.33 0.02 12.36
N LEU A 83 -10.25 -0.74 12.31
CA LEU A 83 -9.98 -1.74 13.33
C LEU A 83 -9.53 -1.09 14.63
N GLN A 84 -9.91 -1.69 15.75
CA GLN A 84 -9.51 -1.18 17.07
C GLN A 84 -8.38 -2.04 17.61
N ASP A 85 -7.53 -1.41 18.43
CA ASP A 85 -6.42 -2.10 19.08
C ASP A 85 -5.49 -2.77 18.08
N THR A 86 -4.64 -3.66 18.56
CA THR A 86 -3.74 -4.43 17.73
C THR A 86 -4.53 -5.49 17.01
N ALA A 87 -4.57 -5.45 15.72
CA ALA A 87 -5.36 -6.38 14.93
C ALA A 87 -4.64 -6.68 13.63
N ILE A 88 -5.10 -7.76 13.00
CA ILE A 88 -4.56 -8.18 11.70
C ILE A 88 -5.52 -7.70 10.62
N VAL A 89 -4.98 -7.01 9.63
CA VAL A 89 -5.75 -6.58 8.46
C VAL A 89 -5.74 -7.71 7.46
N LYS A 90 -6.89 -8.27 7.19
CA LYS A 90 -7.01 -9.37 6.24
C LYS A 90 -8.22 -9.10 5.36
N MET A 91 -8.01 -9.09 4.06
CA MET A 91 -9.02 -8.69 3.11
C MET A 91 -9.87 -9.84 2.57
N ASN A 92 -9.57 -11.05 2.93
CA ASN A 92 -10.35 -12.21 2.47
C ASN A 92 -11.46 -12.55 3.43
#